data_8af601fd431c07fb3ac85f2349b269ae
#
_entry.id   8af601fd431c07fb3ac85f2349b269ae
#
_cell.length_a   1.000
_cell.length_b   1.000
_cell.length_c   1.000
_cell.angle_alpha   90.00
_cell.angle_beta   90.00
_cell.angle_gamma   90.00
#
_symmetry.space_group_name_H-M   'P 1'
#
loop_
_entity.id
_entity.type
_entity.pdbx_description
1 polymer ?
#
loop_
_entity_poly.entity_id
_entity_poly.type
_entity_poly.pdbx_seq_one_letter_code
_entity_poly.pdbx_strand_id
1 'polypeptide(L)'
;ERRESGAVDLLDPEPQAWPPIAAEAGAIDAVKLELAKSGAAAHESLHGGSAFLRGRAQRDGTTLRFQAVVALDAALKARSIDLTGLSGTLDEGAVLHVRVDPAVWLEHAAFDRLAPADSEEVVEISADSQIGRALAIGVRSPQAIEAHVTAD
;
A
#
# COMPACT_ATOMS: atom_id res chain seq x y z
N GLU A 1 9.06 -13.26 -16.44
CA GLU A 1 8.66 -12.22 -15.49
C GLU A 1 8.09 -11.04 -16.28
N ARG A 2 6.89 -10.63 -15.95
CA ARG A 2 6.27 -9.43 -16.52
C ARG A 2 5.94 -8.46 -15.40
N ARG A 3 6.06 -7.16 -15.68
CA ARG A 3 5.80 -6.10 -14.71
C ARG A 3 4.83 -5.11 -15.28
N GLU A 4 3.82 -4.77 -14.47
CA GLU A 4 2.96 -3.62 -14.65
C GLU A 4 3.09 -2.73 -13.41
N SER A 5 2.92 -1.44 -13.58
CA SER A 5 3.01 -0.49 -12.48
C SER A 5 1.88 0.53 -12.56
N GLY A 6 1.36 0.90 -11.41
CA GLY A 6 0.29 1.89 -11.27
C GLY A 6 0.21 2.38 -9.84
N ALA A 7 -0.67 3.34 -9.61
CA ALA A 7 -1.10 3.73 -8.28
C ALA A 7 -2.57 3.39 -8.12
N VAL A 8 -2.94 2.99 -6.92
CA VAL A 8 -4.33 2.66 -6.56
C VAL A 8 -4.75 3.48 -5.36
N ASP A 9 -6.01 3.88 -5.33
CA ASP A 9 -6.65 4.45 -4.15
C ASP A 9 -7.28 3.30 -3.35
N LEU A 10 -6.68 2.97 -2.21
CA LEU A 10 -7.14 1.86 -1.36
C LEU A 10 -8.45 2.14 -0.62
N LEU A 11 -8.94 3.39 -0.66
CA LEU A 11 -10.21 3.76 -0.07
C LEU A 11 -11.34 3.83 -1.10
N ASP A 12 -11.02 3.67 -2.39
CA ASP A 12 -12.03 3.52 -3.44
C ASP A 12 -12.69 2.13 -3.29
N PRO A 13 -14.00 2.05 -3.07
CA PRO A 13 -14.71 0.78 -2.94
C PRO A 13 -14.80 0.01 -4.26
N GLU A 14 -14.59 0.68 -5.39
CA GLU A 14 -14.67 0.05 -6.71
C GLU A 14 -13.35 -0.62 -7.08
N PRO A 15 -13.39 -1.82 -7.66
CA PRO A 15 -12.19 -2.48 -8.16
C PRO A 15 -11.47 -1.63 -9.21
N GLN A 16 -10.18 -1.38 -9.00
CA GLN A 16 -9.36 -0.64 -9.94
C GLN A 16 -8.64 -1.62 -10.85
N ALA A 17 -9.09 -1.69 -12.10
CA ALA A 17 -8.52 -2.59 -13.09
C ALA A 17 -7.16 -2.08 -13.58
N TRP A 18 -6.20 -2.98 -13.61
CA TRP A 18 -4.92 -2.74 -14.26
C TRP A 18 -4.94 -3.24 -15.73
N PRO A 19 -4.04 -2.73 -16.58
CA PRO A 19 -3.94 -3.22 -17.94
C PRO A 19 -3.71 -4.73 -17.96
N PRO A 20 -4.34 -5.47 -18.91
CA PRO A 20 -4.13 -6.90 -19.04
C PRO A 20 -2.66 -7.24 -19.26
N ILE A 21 -2.17 -8.22 -18.53
CA ILE A 21 -0.82 -8.75 -18.69
C ILE A 21 -0.93 -10.01 -19.55
N ALA A 22 -0.32 -9.99 -20.73
CA ALA A 22 -0.24 -11.22 -21.52
C ALA A 22 0.69 -12.22 -20.80
N ALA A 23 0.16 -13.34 -20.34
CA ALA A 23 0.89 -14.42 -19.71
C ALA A 23 0.62 -15.73 -20.47
N GLU A 24 1.54 -16.70 -20.37
CA GLU A 24 1.31 -18.04 -20.85
C GLU A 24 0.36 -18.76 -19.87
N ALA A 25 -0.55 -19.58 -20.41
CA ALA A 25 -1.40 -20.42 -19.57
C ALA A 25 -0.53 -21.38 -18.74
N GLY A 26 -0.86 -21.55 -17.47
CA GLY A 26 -0.11 -22.41 -16.59
C GLY A 26 -0.38 -22.12 -15.11
N ALA A 27 0.23 -22.94 -14.25
CA ALA A 27 0.14 -22.74 -12.81
C ALA A 27 0.86 -21.46 -12.38
N ILE A 28 0.24 -20.71 -11.46
CA ILE A 28 0.92 -19.64 -10.75
C ILE A 28 1.48 -20.22 -9.46
N ASP A 29 2.80 -20.18 -9.33
CA ASP A 29 3.48 -20.64 -8.13
C ASP A 29 3.65 -19.50 -7.10
N ALA A 30 3.78 -18.26 -7.58
CA ALA A 30 3.93 -17.10 -6.73
C ALA A 30 3.55 -15.80 -7.46
N VAL A 31 3.04 -14.85 -6.70
CA VAL A 31 2.90 -13.45 -7.10
C VAL A 31 3.77 -12.60 -6.23
N LYS A 32 4.50 -11.69 -6.85
CA LYS A 32 5.35 -10.73 -6.17
C LYS A 32 4.79 -9.33 -6.36
N LEU A 33 4.41 -8.71 -5.27
CA LEU A 33 4.03 -7.31 -5.25
C LEU A 33 5.23 -6.46 -4.84
N GLU A 34 5.58 -5.48 -5.64
CA GLU A 34 6.64 -4.53 -5.33
C GLU A 34 6.05 -3.13 -5.12
N LEU A 35 6.24 -2.58 -3.93
CA LEU A 35 5.91 -1.20 -3.62
C LEU A 35 7.09 -0.30 -4.01
N ALA A 36 7.00 0.30 -5.18
CA ALA A 36 8.05 1.16 -5.70
C ALA A 36 7.84 2.62 -5.25
N LYS A 37 8.95 3.35 -5.14
CA LYS A 37 8.88 4.80 -5.03
C LYS A 37 8.37 5.37 -6.35
N SER A 38 7.37 6.26 -6.31
CA SER A 38 6.87 6.90 -7.51
C SER A 38 7.97 7.75 -8.16
N GLY A 39 8.24 7.54 -9.44
CA GLY A 39 9.07 8.45 -10.23
C GLY A 39 8.39 9.82 -10.37
N ALA A 40 9.16 10.85 -10.70
CA ALA A 40 8.69 12.24 -10.79
C ALA A 40 7.50 12.46 -11.75
N ALA A 41 7.19 11.50 -12.60
CA ALA A 41 6.07 11.55 -13.56
C ALA A 41 4.88 10.67 -13.19
N ALA A 42 4.97 9.83 -12.15
CA ALA A 42 4.03 8.71 -12.00
C ALA A 42 2.95 9.14 -11.05
N HIS A 43 2.46 9.78 -10.44
CA HIS A 43 1.29 10.13 -9.60
C HIS A 43 1.65 11.21 -8.59
N GLU A 44 1.22 12.42 -8.89
CA GLU A 44 1.33 13.57 -7.98
C GLU A 44 0.73 13.26 -6.60
N SER A 45 -0.33 12.42 -6.57
CA SER A 45 -0.98 11.98 -5.34
C SER A 45 -0.08 11.23 -4.36
N LEU A 46 1.00 10.60 -4.83
CA LEU A 46 1.95 9.89 -3.97
C LEU A 46 3.05 10.80 -3.39
N HIS A 47 3.08 12.06 -3.79
CA HIS A 47 4.08 13.05 -3.31
C HIS A 47 5.52 12.52 -3.34
N GLY A 48 5.87 11.71 -4.34
CA GLY A 48 7.17 11.08 -4.50
C GLY A 48 7.46 9.90 -3.56
N GLY A 49 6.47 9.44 -2.81
CA GLY A 49 6.56 8.25 -1.95
C GLY A 49 6.15 6.95 -2.64
N SER A 50 6.14 5.88 -1.87
CA SER A 50 5.59 4.58 -2.23
C SER A 50 4.12 4.43 -1.80
N ALA A 51 3.74 5.17 -0.77
CA ALA A 51 2.36 5.34 -0.33
C ALA A 51 2.15 6.74 0.24
N PHE A 52 0.94 7.25 0.10
CA PHE A 52 0.48 8.48 0.74
C PHE A 52 -0.75 8.18 1.60
N LEU A 53 -0.70 8.62 2.85
CA LEU A 53 -1.79 8.45 3.79
C LEU A 53 -2.25 9.83 4.26
N ARG A 54 -3.57 10.00 4.31
CA ARG A 54 -4.20 11.19 4.87
C ARG A 54 -5.39 10.75 5.70
N GLY A 55 -5.50 11.29 6.90
CA GLY A 55 -6.57 10.84 7.78
C GLY A 55 -6.85 11.78 8.94
N ARG A 56 -7.70 11.27 9.83
CA ARG A 56 -8.04 11.91 11.10
C ARG A 56 -7.79 10.92 12.22
N ALA A 57 -7.11 11.38 13.26
CA ALA A 57 -6.97 10.66 14.53
C ALA A 57 -7.80 11.38 15.59
N GLN A 58 -8.53 10.63 16.41
CA GLN A 58 -9.34 11.18 17.50
C GLN A 58 -8.77 10.74 18.84
N ARG A 59 -8.54 11.69 19.73
CA ARG A 59 -8.07 11.46 21.08
C ARG A 59 -8.75 12.44 22.04
N ASP A 60 -9.32 11.94 23.12
CA ASP A 60 -9.92 12.72 24.21
C ASP A 60 -10.86 13.84 23.71
N GLY A 61 -11.67 13.54 22.68
CA GLY A 61 -12.58 14.50 22.06
C GLY A 61 -11.92 15.48 21.07
N THR A 62 -10.61 15.44 20.93
CA THR A 62 -9.87 16.25 19.96
C THR A 62 -9.64 15.47 18.69
N THR A 63 -9.94 16.08 17.54
CA THR A 63 -9.68 15.50 16.22
C THR A 63 -8.45 16.17 15.62
N LEU A 64 -7.46 15.35 15.29
CA LEU A 64 -6.24 15.77 14.58
C LEU A 64 -6.34 15.31 13.13
N ARG A 65 -5.99 16.18 12.21
CA ARG A 65 -5.77 15.82 10.80
C ARG A 65 -4.29 15.50 10.63
N PHE A 66 -3.99 14.43 9.90
CA PHE A 66 -2.60 14.08 9.61
C PHE A 66 -2.41 13.70 8.15
N GLN A 67 -1.18 13.80 7.70
CA GLN A 67 -0.72 13.22 6.44
C GLN A 67 0.68 12.62 6.60
N ALA A 68 0.97 11.59 5.81
CA ALA A 68 2.23 10.90 5.80
C ALA A 68 2.61 10.46 4.38
N VAL A 69 3.84 10.71 3.99
CA VAL A 69 4.45 10.14 2.80
C VAL A 69 5.34 8.99 3.24
N VAL A 70 5.01 7.78 2.83
CA VAL A 70 5.85 6.60 3.11
C VAL A 70 6.73 6.35 1.90
N ALA A 71 8.03 6.61 2.04
CA ALA A 71 9.02 6.32 1.02
C ALA A 71 9.78 5.04 1.39
N LEU A 72 9.66 4.01 0.57
CA LEU A 72 10.44 2.79 0.73
C LEU A 72 11.70 2.91 -0.11
N ASP A 73 12.82 3.18 0.55
CA ASP A 73 14.11 3.33 -0.13
C ASP A 73 14.62 2.02 -0.72
N ALA A 74 15.43 2.15 -1.79
CA ALA A 74 16.08 1.02 -2.46
C ALA A 74 16.95 0.17 -1.54
N ALA A 75 17.50 0.78 -0.49
CA ALA A 75 18.33 0.10 0.49
C ALA A 75 17.54 -0.85 1.40
N LEU A 76 16.23 -0.66 1.55
CA LEU A 76 15.37 -1.59 2.25
C LEU A 76 15.04 -2.73 1.28
N LYS A 77 15.76 -3.83 1.40
CA LYS A 77 15.64 -5.05 0.56
C LYS A 77 14.23 -5.68 0.53
N ALA A 78 13.30 -5.19 1.31
CA ALA A 78 11.95 -5.70 1.44
C ALA A 78 10.92 -4.78 0.77
N ARG A 79 11.08 -4.51 -0.51
CA ARG A 79 10.03 -3.86 -1.32
C ARG A 79 9.03 -4.85 -1.85
N SER A 80 9.41 -6.11 -1.92
CA SER A 80 8.56 -7.15 -2.46
C SER A 80 7.90 -7.93 -1.35
N ILE A 81 6.63 -8.13 -1.52
CA ILE A 81 5.80 -8.97 -0.70
C ILE A 81 5.57 -10.22 -1.53
N ASP A 82 6.14 -11.33 -1.08
CA ASP A 82 5.94 -12.62 -1.71
C ASP A 82 4.60 -13.17 -1.19
N LEU A 83 3.63 -13.26 -2.08
CA LEU A 83 2.34 -13.86 -1.79
C LEU A 83 2.49 -15.36 -1.96
N THR A 84 2.71 -16.06 -0.86
CA THR A 84 2.80 -17.52 -0.82
C THR A 84 1.40 -18.11 -0.65
N GLY A 85 1.14 -19.21 -1.35
CA GLY A 85 -0.13 -19.95 -1.23
C GLY A 85 -1.16 -19.58 -2.30
N LEU A 86 -0.79 -18.80 -3.30
CA LEU A 86 -1.58 -18.66 -4.50
C LEU A 86 -1.61 -20.02 -5.23
N SER A 87 -2.73 -20.68 -5.15
CA SER A 87 -2.99 -21.86 -5.98
C SER A 87 -4.01 -21.47 -7.04
N GLY A 88 -3.61 -21.48 -8.28
CA GLY A 88 -4.51 -21.22 -9.40
C GLY A 88 -3.84 -21.52 -10.71
N THR A 89 -4.65 -21.79 -11.71
CA THR A 89 -4.21 -21.94 -13.09
C THR A 89 -4.57 -20.66 -13.84
N LEU A 90 -3.62 -20.08 -14.53
CA LEU A 90 -3.91 -19.03 -15.48
C LEU A 90 -4.43 -19.68 -16.75
N ASP A 91 -5.72 -19.58 -16.94
CA ASP A 91 -6.37 -19.86 -18.21
C ASP A 91 -6.61 -18.54 -18.96
N GLU A 92 -7.02 -18.62 -20.21
CA GLU A 92 -7.39 -17.43 -20.98
C GLU A 92 -8.57 -16.73 -20.28
N GLY A 93 -8.41 -15.44 -19.99
CA GLY A 93 -9.40 -14.66 -19.26
C GLY A 93 -9.28 -14.69 -17.73
N ALA A 94 -8.34 -15.45 -17.15
CA ALA A 94 -8.17 -15.49 -15.71
C ALA A 94 -7.83 -14.10 -15.13
N VAL A 95 -8.46 -13.76 -14.00
CA VAL A 95 -8.26 -12.49 -13.32
C VAL A 95 -7.55 -12.71 -11.99
N LEU A 96 -6.43 -12.03 -11.79
CA LEU A 96 -5.75 -11.95 -10.51
C LEU A 96 -6.35 -10.81 -9.68
N HIS A 97 -6.99 -11.14 -8.59
CA HIS A 97 -7.47 -10.18 -7.60
C HIS A 97 -6.42 -9.97 -6.52
N VAL A 98 -6.07 -8.73 -6.26
CA VAL A 98 -5.22 -8.34 -5.13
C VAL A 98 -6.02 -7.40 -4.25
N ARG A 99 -6.21 -7.80 -3.00
CA ARG A 99 -6.86 -7.00 -1.97
C ARG A 99 -5.82 -6.51 -0.98
N VAL A 100 -5.85 -5.23 -0.67
CA VAL A 100 -4.99 -4.62 0.34
C VAL A 100 -5.87 -4.09 1.47
N ASP A 101 -5.55 -4.47 2.71
CA ASP A 101 -6.21 -3.94 3.91
C ASP A 101 -5.35 -2.82 4.51
N PRO A 102 -5.72 -1.55 4.33
CA PRO A 102 -4.97 -0.42 4.86
C PRO A 102 -5.04 -0.33 6.39
N ALA A 103 -5.97 -1.00 7.06
CA ALA A 103 -6.05 -1.00 8.52
C ALA A 103 -4.80 -1.65 9.14
N VAL A 104 -4.30 -2.71 8.52
CA VAL A 104 -3.04 -3.37 8.96
C VAL A 104 -1.84 -2.43 8.90
N TRP A 105 -1.84 -1.48 7.96
CA TRP A 105 -0.77 -0.49 7.88
C TRP A 105 -0.72 0.46 9.06
N LEU A 106 -1.87 0.69 9.69
CA LEU A 106 -2.04 1.64 10.78
C LEU A 106 -1.94 0.99 12.16
N GLU A 107 -1.99 -0.34 12.24
CA GLU A 107 -2.13 -1.09 13.49
C GLU A 107 -1.04 -0.77 14.52
N HIS A 108 0.19 -0.54 14.06
CA HIS A 108 1.33 -0.27 14.94
C HIS A 108 1.68 1.22 15.05
N ALA A 109 0.92 2.09 14.41
CA ALA A 109 1.15 3.53 14.43
C ALA A 109 0.47 4.15 15.66
N ALA A 110 1.28 4.57 16.65
CA ALA A 110 0.80 5.17 17.88
C ALA A 110 0.33 6.62 17.65
N PHE A 111 -0.82 6.78 16.98
CA PHE A 111 -1.40 8.09 16.67
C PHE A 111 -1.79 8.91 17.92
N ASP A 112 -1.94 8.26 19.06
CA ASP A 112 -2.12 8.89 20.36
C ASP A 112 -0.95 9.76 20.78
N ARG A 113 0.21 9.59 20.16
CA ARG A 113 1.43 10.38 20.37
C ARG A 113 1.57 11.57 19.43
N LEU A 114 0.66 11.74 18.50
CA LEU A 114 0.63 12.96 17.68
C LEU A 114 0.33 14.15 18.60
N ALA A 115 1.25 15.11 18.65
CA ALA A 115 0.98 16.36 19.32
C ALA A 115 0.07 17.22 18.42
N PRO A 116 -0.99 17.84 18.95
CA PRO A 116 -1.72 18.83 18.21
C PRO A 116 -0.78 19.99 17.92
N ALA A 117 -0.55 20.28 16.64
CA ALA A 117 -0.38 21.65 16.22
C ALA A 117 -1.75 22.33 16.40
N ASP A 118 -1.87 23.63 16.21
CA ASP A 118 -3.16 24.31 16.34
C ASP A 118 -4.29 23.56 15.63
N SER A 119 -5.50 23.57 16.17
CA SER A 119 -6.61 22.64 15.88
C SER A 119 -7.09 22.57 14.42
N GLU A 120 -6.57 23.35 13.52
CA GLU A 120 -6.91 23.34 12.09
C GLU A 120 -5.76 22.88 11.20
N GLU A 121 -4.55 22.72 11.73
CA GLU A 121 -3.37 22.36 10.97
C GLU A 121 -3.29 20.85 10.71
N VAL A 122 -2.87 20.50 9.49
CA VAL A 122 -2.58 19.10 9.15
C VAL A 122 -1.21 18.74 9.67
N VAL A 123 -1.14 17.79 10.60
CA VAL A 123 0.13 17.30 11.14
C VAL A 123 0.85 16.48 10.11
N GLU A 124 2.03 16.90 9.70
CA GLU A 124 2.90 16.12 8.84
C GLU A 124 3.69 15.09 9.66
N ILE A 125 3.47 13.80 9.34
CA ILE A 125 4.21 12.71 9.98
C ILE A 125 5.54 12.55 9.25
N SER A 126 6.62 12.96 9.91
CA SER A 126 7.97 12.74 9.39
C SER A 126 8.29 11.25 9.29
N ALA A 127 8.97 10.85 8.21
CA ALA A 127 9.45 9.48 8.00
C ALA A 127 10.37 8.99 9.15
N ASP A 128 11.14 9.89 9.75
CA ASP A 128 12.07 9.59 10.85
C ASP A 128 11.39 9.52 12.22
N SER A 129 10.13 9.92 12.31
CA SER A 129 9.36 9.81 13.55
C SER A 129 9.06 8.34 13.88
N GLN A 130 8.70 8.08 15.15
CA GLN A 130 8.27 6.74 15.55
C GLN A 130 7.06 6.27 14.76
N ILE A 131 6.09 7.17 14.51
CA ILE A 131 4.88 6.86 13.73
C ILE A 131 5.25 6.61 12.28
N GLY A 132 6.09 7.46 11.66
CA GLY A 132 6.53 7.29 10.28
C GLY A 132 7.24 5.95 10.04
N ARG A 133 8.12 5.54 10.98
CA ARG A 133 8.75 4.22 10.93
C ARG A 133 7.77 3.07 11.10
N ALA A 134 6.78 3.21 11.97
CA ALA A 134 5.72 2.21 12.14
C ALA A 134 4.88 2.06 10.87
N LEU A 135 4.51 3.17 10.22
CA LEU A 135 3.82 3.16 8.93
C LEU A 135 4.66 2.48 7.85
N ALA A 136 5.96 2.76 7.77
CA ALA A 136 6.86 2.10 6.81
C ALA A 136 6.98 0.59 7.03
N ILE A 137 6.82 0.12 8.25
CA ILE A 137 6.74 -1.32 8.58
C ILE A 137 5.38 -1.88 8.17
N GLY A 138 4.30 -1.20 8.53
CA GLY A 138 2.94 -1.63 8.24
C GLY A 138 2.67 -1.77 6.74
N VAL A 139 3.07 -0.79 5.94
CA VAL A 139 2.91 -0.80 4.46
C VAL A 139 3.60 -2.01 3.81
N ARG A 140 4.61 -2.60 4.46
CA ARG A 140 5.31 -3.80 3.97
C ARG A 140 4.77 -5.10 4.56
N SER A 141 3.76 -5.03 5.39
CA SER A 141 3.22 -6.24 6.03
C SER A 141 2.56 -7.16 5.00
N PRO A 142 3.00 -8.41 4.87
CA PRO A 142 2.32 -9.36 4.01
C PRO A 142 0.89 -9.69 4.49
N GLN A 143 0.61 -9.46 5.76
CA GLN A 143 -0.72 -9.67 6.35
C GLN A 143 -1.77 -8.66 5.84
N ALA A 144 -1.30 -7.54 5.28
CA ALA A 144 -2.18 -6.55 4.67
C ALA A 144 -2.67 -6.94 3.27
N ILE A 145 -2.18 -8.05 2.71
CA ILE A 145 -2.38 -8.36 1.30
C ILE A 145 -2.90 -9.78 1.14
N GLU A 146 -4.00 -9.88 0.43
CA GLU A 146 -4.59 -11.14 -0.01
C GLU A 146 -4.63 -11.14 -1.54
N ALA A 147 -4.34 -12.28 -2.14
CA ALA A 147 -4.47 -12.44 -3.57
C ALA A 147 -5.09 -13.79 -3.92
N HIS A 148 -5.94 -13.80 -4.95
CA HIS A 148 -6.54 -15.00 -5.49
C HIS A 148 -6.78 -14.85 -6.98
N VAL A 149 -6.86 -15.98 -7.67
CA VAL A 149 -7.17 -16.05 -9.10
C VAL A 149 -8.58 -16.55 -9.27
N THR A 150 -9.34 -15.88 -10.13
CA THR A 150 -10.64 -16.39 -10.60
C THR A 150 -10.55 -16.69 -12.08
N ALA A 151 -11.17 -17.79 -12.52
CA ALA A 151 -11.48 -18.00 -13.93
C ALA A 151 -12.71 -17.15 -14.29
N ASP A 152 -12.71 -16.58 -15.48
CA ASP A 152 -13.89 -15.88 -16.02
C ASP A 152 -14.97 -16.88 -16.45
#